data_7685fa1a7c9e56a3b29a943a6169bf07
#
_entry.id   7685fa1a7c9e56a3b29a943a6169bf07
#
_cell.length_a   1.000
_cell.length_b   1.000
_cell.length_c   1.000
_cell.angle_alpha   90.00
_cell.angle_beta   90.00
_cell.angle_gamma   90.00
#
_symmetry.space_group_name_H-M   'P 1'
#
loop_
_entity.id
_entity.type
_entity.pdbx_description
1 polymer ?
#
loop_
_entity_poly.entity_id
_entity_poly.type
_entity_poly.pdbx_seq_one_letter_code
_entity_poly.pdbx_strand_id
1 'polypeptide(L)'
;MRHIKEIMIVAVCLMVLSFCVCTGFGIYFMYREGVQEYEDLRTYVKETDEDEHTEGTDRSDGKQTVVDFKALKKINPDIVAWIRIPDTSIDYPVVQGNDDSYYLTHTFKKTEHVAGAIFLDSDNNADFSDDKNIIYGHNMKDGSMFHGLRNFLDDEFLKEHHILYLYLPDEGVWIFVIVKCEYTAADGDAFLLGTQEEVPTLLLSTCGTDASKRLAVWCERQEEKGGQIEYSDEEAEVQEAGDDLAFLDGEFVENETHDFI
;
A
#
# COMPACT_ATOMS: atom_id res chain seq x y z
N MET A 1 -9.08 -60.76 8.00
CA MET A 1 -9.02 -59.58 8.89
C MET A 1 -7.93 -58.56 8.48
N ARG A 2 -6.73 -59.02 8.07
CA ARG A 2 -5.61 -58.12 7.69
C ARG A 2 -5.95 -57.27 6.44
N HIS A 3 -6.43 -57.88 5.35
CA HIS A 3 -6.83 -57.16 4.12
C HIS A 3 -7.96 -56.14 4.32
N ILE A 4 -8.91 -56.44 5.22
CA ILE A 4 -10.01 -55.48 5.52
C ILE A 4 -9.45 -54.26 6.21
N LYS A 5 -8.47 -54.37 7.12
CA LYS A 5 -7.80 -53.23 7.74
C LYS A 5 -7.03 -52.38 6.72
N GLU A 6 -6.32 -53.03 5.80
CA GLU A 6 -5.57 -52.34 4.73
C GLU A 6 -6.53 -51.58 3.81
N ILE A 7 -7.65 -52.16 3.39
CA ILE A 7 -8.67 -51.48 2.58
C ILE A 7 -9.28 -50.31 3.35
N MET A 8 -9.57 -50.47 4.64
CA MET A 8 -10.10 -49.36 5.45
C MET A 8 -9.11 -48.19 5.56
N ILE A 9 -7.81 -48.49 5.75
CA ILE A 9 -6.77 -47.45 5.82
C ILE A 9 -6.69 -46.69 4.50
N VAL A 10 -6.67 -47.39 3.36
CA VAL A 10 -6.65 -46.77 2.04
C VAL A 10 -7.90 -45.92 1.80
N ALA A 11 -9.09 -46.39 2.19
CA ALA A 11 -10.33 -45.64 2.07
C ALA A 11 -10.30 -44.34 2.92
N VAL A 12 -9.80 -44.40 4.15
CA VAL A 12 -9.64 -43.22 5.01
C VAL A 12 -8.63 -42.25 4.42
N CYS A 13 -7.48 -42.72 3.91
CA CYS A 13 -6.50 -41.85 3.25
C CYS A 13 -7.07 -41.15 2.03
N LEU A 14 -7.87 -41.82 1.21
CA LEU A 14 -8.54 -41.23 0.04
C LEU A 14 -9.59 -40.19 0.44
N MET A 15 -10.36 -40.43 1.50
CA MET A 15 -11.29 -39.43 2.05
C MET A 15 -10.58 -38.19 2.56
N VAL A 16 -9.49 -38.34 3.30
CA VAL A 16 -8.70 -37.21 3.78
C VAL A 16 -8.10 -36.42 2.62
N LEU A 17 -7.54 -37.11 1.62
CA LEU A 17 -7.00 -36.48 0.43
C LEU A 17 -8.08 -35.71 -0.33
N SER A 18 -9.24 -36.29 -0.54
CA SER A 18 -10.38 -35.62 -1.20
C SER A 18 -10.83 -34.39 -0.42
N PHE A 19 -10.92 -34.48 0.92
CA PHE A 19 -11.24 -33.34 1.77
C PHE A 19 -10.20 -32.22 1.66
N CYS A 20 -8.90 -32.54 1.69
CA CYS A 20 -7.83 -31.54 1.51
C CYS A 20 -7.88 -30.85 0.14
N VAL A 21 -8.15 -31.63 -0.91
CA VAL A 21 -8.30 -31.07 -2.27
C VAL A 21 -9.52 -30.14 -2.34
N CYS A 22 -10.67 -30.56 -1.82
CA CYS A 22 -11.88 -29.74 -1.83
C CYS A 22 -11.72 -28.44 -1.02
N THR A 23 -11.09 -28.51 0.16
CA THR A 23 -10.82 -27.32 0.97
C THR A 23 -9.80 -26.40 0.29
N GLY A 24 -8.75 -26.94 -0.32
CA GLY A 24 -7.79 -26.16 -1.12
C GLY A 24 -8.43 -25.44 -2.29
N PHE A 25 -9.32 -26.11 -3.02
CA PHE A 25 -10.11 -25.49 -4.09
C PHE A 25 -11.03 -24.39 -3.55
N GLY A 26 -11.73 -24.62 -2.44
CA GLY A 26 -12.60 -23.61 -1.83
C GLY A 26 -11.83 -22.34 -1.46
N ILE A 27 -10.67 -22.47 -0.83
CA ILE A 27 -9.80 -21.36 -0.49
C ILE A 27 -9.31 -20.65 -1.75
N TYR A 28 -8.86 -21.38 -2.76
CA TYR A 28 -8.40 -20.81 -4.03
C TYR A 28 -9.49 -19.99 -4.73
N PHE A 29 -10.73 -20.51 -4.82
CA PHE A 29 -11.83 -19.77 -5.43
C PHE A 29 -12.19 -18.51 -4.64
N MET A 30 -12.22 -18.59 -3.31
CA MET A 30 -12.47 -17.44 -2.44
C MET A 30 -11.46 -16.31 -2.69
N TYR A 31 -10.16 -16.61 -2.73
CA TYR A 31 -9.13 -15.60 -3.03
C TYR A 31 -9.29 -15.03 -4.45
N ARG A 32 -9.61 -15.88 -5.43
CA ARG A 32 -9.74 -15.47 -6.82
C ARG A 32 -10.91 -14.52 -7.07
N GLU A 33 -12.04 -14.68 -6.37
CA GLU A 33 -13.19 -13.78 -6.50
C GLU A 33 -12.83 -12.34 -6.11
N GLY A 34 -12.09 -12.13 -5.03
CA GLY A 34 -11.65 -10.80 -4.62
C GLY A 34 -10.69 -10.17 -5.63
N VAL A 35 -9.70 -10.93 -6.13
CA VAL A 35 -8.78 -10.44 -7.16
C VAL A 35 -9.53 -10.05 -8.43
N GLN A 36 -10.46 -10.89 -8.89
CA GLN A 36 -11.24 -10.63 -10.10
C GLN A 36 -12.12 -9.38 -9.94
N GLU A 37 -12.70 -9.15 -8.77
CA GLU A 37 -13.50 -7.96 -8.52
C GLU A 37 -12.67 -6.68 -8.74
N TYR A 38 -11.44 -6.63 -8.21
CA TYR A 38 -10.57 -5.45 -8.34
C TYR A 38 -10.01 -5.30 -9.77
N GLU A 39 -9.75 -6.40 -10.49
CA GLU A 39 -9.41 -6.34 -11.93
C GLU A 39 -10.57 -5.75 -12.75
N ASP A 40 -11.81 -6.16 -12.47
CA ASP A 40 -12.99 -5.60 -13.14
C ASP A 40 -13.15 -4.10 -12.85
N LEU A 41 -12.84 -3.65 -11.62
CA LEU A 41 -12.92 -2.24 -11.23
C LEU A 41 -11.87 -1.38 -11.94
N ARG A 42 -10.70 -1.91 -12.28
CA ARG A 42 -9.69 -1.18 -13.07
C ARG A 42 -10.17 -0.81 -14.47
N THR A 43 -11.21 -1.46 -14.99
CA THR A 43 -11.83 -1.07 -16.28
C THR A 43 -12.49 0.30 -16.26
N TYR A 44 -12.75 0.87 -15.07
CA TYR A 44 -13.26 2.24 -14.89
C TYR A 44 -12.16 3.30 -14.89
N VAL A 45 -10.88 2.88 -14.94
CA VAL A 45 -9.71 3.74 -15.11
C VAL A 45 -9.29 3.67 -16.58
N LYS A 46 -9.22 4.81 -17.27
CA LYS A 46 -8.87 4.90 -18.68
C LYS A 46 -7.66 5.80 -18.84
N GLU A 47 -6.74 5.38 -19.69
CA GLU A 47 -5.69 6.24 -20.23
C GLU A 47 -6.20 6.86 -21.53
N THR A 48 -6.22 8.18 -21.62
CA THR A 48 -6.61 8.94 -22.82
C THR A 48 -5.42 9.70 -23.34
N ASP A 49 -5.26 9.75 -24.67
CA ASP A 49 -4.28 10.64 -25.31
C ASP A 49 -4.71 12.10 -25.04
N GLU A 50 -3.74 13.00 -24.80
CA GLU A 50 -4.02 14.39 -24.48
C GLU A 50 -4.81 15.08 -25.61
N ASP A 51 -6.05 15.50 -25.34
CA ASP A 51 -6.67 16.62 -26.03
C ASP A 51 -6.34 17.92 -25.25
N GLU A 52 -5.92 18.91 -25.94
CA GLU A 52 -5.14 20.13 -25.68
C GLU A 52 -5.51 21.03 -24.48
N HIS A 53 -6.41 20.67 -23.55
CA HIS A 53 -6.85 21.57 -22.45
C HIS A 53 -7.32 20.82 -21.20
N THR A 54 -6.40 20.33 -20.36
CA THR A 54 -6.74 20.09 -18.95
C THR A 54 -5.49 20.23 -18.08
N GLU A 55 -5.49 21.21 -17.17
CA GLU A 55 -4.48 21.40 -16.13
C GLU A 55 -4.64 20.29 -15.08
N GLY A 56 -3.55 19.64 -14.68
CA GLY A 56 -3.52 18.60 -13.65
C GLY A 56 -3.46 17.16 -14.21
N THR A 57 -2.36 16.80 -14.85
CA THR A 57 -2.22 15.49 -15.51
C THR A 57 -1.09 14.68 -14.92
N ASP A 58 -1.39 13.40 -14.61
CA ASP A 58 -0.37 12.36 -14.47
C ASP A 58 0.37 12.21 -15.80
N ARG A 59 1.60 12.74 -15.88
CA ARG A 59 2.44 12.72 -17.08
C ARG A 59 3.49 11.61 -17.02
N SER A 60 3.06 10.37 -17.11
CA SER A 60 3.94 9.34 -17.65
C SER A 60 3.57 9.12 -19.11
N ASP A 61 4.43 9.50 -20.03
CA ASP A 61 4.34 9.30 -21.50
C ASP A 61 3.23 10.06 -22.26
N GLY A 62 2.78 11.24 -21.79
CA GLY A 62 1.79 12.05 -22.54
C GLY A 62 0.38 11.45 -22.54
N LYS A 63 0.03 10.63 -21.57
CA LYS A 63 -1.29 10.06 -21.38
C LYS A 63 -1.91 10.56 -20.08
N GLN A 64 -3.17 10.93 -20.15
CA GLN A 64 -3.95 11.31 -18.98
C GLN A 64 -4.73 10.10 -18.44
N THR A 65 -4.60 9.82 -17.15
CA THR A 65 -5.42 8.83 -16.46
C THR A 65 -6.72 9.47 -15.98
N VAL A 66 -7.86 8.91 -16.37
CA VAL A 66 -9.20 9.36 -15.99
C VAL A 66 -9.94 8.24 -15.28
N VAL A 67 -10.47 8.51 -14.08
CA VAL A 67 -11.29 7.58 -13.29
C VAL A 67 -12.77 7.92 -13.44
N ASP A 68 -13.59 6.95 -13.84
CA ASP A 68 -15.06 7.14 -13.94
C ASP A 68 -15.73 7.02 -12.56
N PHE A 69 -15.52 8.02 -11.71
CA PHE A 69 -16.17 8.09 -10.38
C PHE A 69 -17.68 8.05 -10.44
N LYS A 70 -18.27 8.57 -11.52
CA LYS A 70 -19.73 8.56 -11.69
C LYS A 70 -20.27 7.14 -11.82
N ALA A 71 -19.56 6.28 -12.53
CA ALA A 71 -19.91 4.86 -12.65
C ALA A 71 -19.60 4.11 -11.35
N LEU A 72 -18.46 4.36 -10.74
CA LEU A 72 -18.05 3.73 -9.47
C LEU A 72 -18.99 4.08 -8.31
N LYS A 73 -19.43 5.35 -8.19
CA LYS A 73 -20.42 5.78 -7.18
C LYS A 73 -21.79 5.08 -7.30
N LYS A 74 -22.14 4.56 -8.49
CA LYS A 74 -23.37 3.76 -8.66
C LYS A 74 -23.23 2.34 -8.12
N ILE A 75 -21.99 1.81 -8.08
CA ILE A 75 -21.68 0.49 -7.53
C ILE A 75 -21.54 0.62 -6.00
N ASN A 76 -20.73 1.57 -5.55
CA ASN A 76 -20.56 1.88 -4.14
C ASN A 76 -20.47 3.40 -3.92
N PRO A 77 -21.48 4.03 -3.29
CA PRO A 77 -21.48 5.48 -3.02
C PRO A 77 -20.41 5.91 -2.01
N ASP A 78 -19.81 4.98 -1.26
CA ASP A 78 -18.79 5.25 -0.26
C ASP A 78 -17.40 5.48 -0.87
N ILE A 79 -17.27 5.44 -2.21
CA ILE A 79 -16.00 5.75 -2.88
C ILE A 79 -15.64 7.23 -2.68
N VAL A 80 -14.42 7.47 -2.18
CA VAL A 80 -13.88 8.81 -1.91
C VAL A 80 -12.68 9.14 -2.80
N ALA A 81 -11.91 8.13 -3.24
CA ALA A 81 -10.75 8.34 -4.09
C ALA A 81 -10.41 7.06 -4.89
N TRP A 82 -9.38 7.18 -5.75
CA TRP A 82 -8.67 6.05 -6.35
C TRP A 82 -7.17 6.27 -6.12
N ILE A 83 -6.48 5.26 -5.58
CA ILE A 83 -5.04 5.30 -5.32
C ILE A 83 -4.28 4.46 -6.35
N ARG A 84 -3.17 5.00 -6.88
CA ARG A 84 -2.26 4.29 -7.78
C ARG A 84 -0.82 4.61 -7.41
N ILE A 85 0.00 3.56 -7.30
CA ILE A 85 1.45 3.66 -7.17
C ILE A 85 2.06 2.92 -8.35
N PRO A 86 2.69 3.63 -9.31
CA PRO A 86 3.33 3.01 -10.48
C PRO A 86 4.32 1.92 -10.10
N ASP A 87 4.52 0.95 -11.00
CA ASP A 87 5.44 -0.17 -10.84
C ASP A 87 5.15 -1.08 -9.63
N THR A 88 3.95 -0.93 -9.04
CA THR A 88 3.42 -1.80 -7.99
C THR A 88 2.07 -2.39 -8.36
N SER A 89 1.56 -3.32 -7.54
CA SER A 89 0.18 -3.83 -7.67
C SER A 89 -0.88 -2.88 -7.08
N ILE A 90 -0.47 -1.71 -6.55
CA ILE A 90 -1.38 -0.79 -5.86
C ILE A 90 -2.07 0.11 -6.88
N ASP A 91 -3.30 -0.28 -7.22
CA ASP A 91 -4.19 0.41 -8.17
C ASP A 91 -5.63 0.06 -7.81
N TYR A 92 -6.22 0.81 -6.85
CA TYR A 92 -7.44 0.44 -6.15
C TYR A 92 -8.36 1.64 -5.88
N PRO A 93 -9.71 1.42 -5.86
CA PRO A 93 -10.62 2.39 -5.29
C PRO A 93 -10.42 2.51 -3.78
N VAL A 94 -10.54 3.73 -3.26
CA VAL A 94 -10.55 4.03 -1.83
C VAL A 94 -11.98 4.34 -1.41
N VAL A 95 -12.47 3.65 -0.40
CA VAL A 95 -13.80 3.86 0.18
C VAL A 95 -13.69 4.45 1.58
N GLN A 96 -14.77 5.05 2.11
CA GLN A 96 -14.84 5.44 3.51
C GLN A 96 -16.14 4.90 4.12
N GLY A 97 -16.00 4.15 5.22
CA GLY A 97 -17.12 3.63 6.00
C GLY A 97 -17.53 4.58 7.13
N ASN A 98 -18.53 4.16 7.90
CA ASN A 98 -18.90 4.85 9.14
C ASN A 98 -18.00 4.43 10.32
N ASP A 99 -17.14 3.43 10.14
CA ASP A 99 -16.17 2.90 11.08
C ASP A 99 -15.04 2.20 10.33
N ASP A 100 -13.91 1.95 11.02
CA ASP A 100 -12.71 1.32 10.43
C ASP A 100 -12.78 -0.21 10.40
N SER A 101 -13.90 -0.81 10.76
CA SER A 101 -14.05 -2.27 10.85
C SER A 101 -14.76 -2.89 9.65
N TYR A 102 -15.73 -2.19 9.08
CA TYR A 102 -16.58 -2.73 8.02
C TYR A 102 -15.77 -3.15 6.79
N TYR A 103 -14.93 -2.27 6.27
CA TYR A 103 -14.13 -2.52 5.08
C TYR A 103 -12.89 -3.39 5.31
N LEU A 104 -12.60 -3.77 6.54
CA LEU A 104 -11.63 -4.84 6.82
C LEU A 104 -12.10 -6.20 6.30
N THR A 105 -13.42 -6.42 6.21
CA THR A 105 -13.99 -7.71 5.84
C THR A 105 -14.96 -7.64 4.67
N HIS A 106 -15.12 -6.47 4.04
CA HIS A 106 -16.00 -6.27 2.88
C HIS A 106 -15.24 -5.60 1.74
N THR A 107 -15.39 -6.15 0.54
CA THR A 107 -14.80 -5.58 -0.69
C THR A 107 -15.46 -4.26 -1.06
N PHE A 108 -14.96 -3.63 -2.14
CA PHE A 108 -15.58 -2.45 -2.74
C PHE A 108 -17.06 -2.66 -3.04
N LYS A 109 -17.47 -3.83 -3.53
CA LYS A 109 -18.89 -4.16 -3.82
C LYS A 109 -19.69 -4.53 -2.57
N LYS A 110 -19.13 -4.32 -1.37
CA LYS A 110 -19.76 -4.65 -0.08
C LYS A 110 -20.05 -6.15 0.10
N THR A 111 -19.25 -7.00 -0.54
CA THR A 111 -19.28 -8.45 -0.38
C THR A 111 -18.32 -8.86 0.72
N GLU A 112 -18.75 -9.73 1.64
CA GLU A 112 -17.85 -10.25 2.69
C GLU A 112 -16.70 -11.04 2.07
N HIS A 113 -15.46 -10.61 2.32
CA HIS A 113 -14.26 -11.21 1.76
C HIS A 113 -13.02 -10.89 2.59
N VAL A 114 -12.07 -11.83 2.67
CA VAL A 114 -10.84 -11.70 3.47
C VAL A 114 -9.88 -10.61 2.99
N ALA A 115 -9.98 -10.18 1.73
CA ALA A 115 -9.16 -9.08 1.20
C ALA A 115 -9.67 -7.71 1.67
N GLY A 116 -10.91 -7.59 2.11
CA GLY A 116 -11.49 -6.31 2.45
C GLY A 116 -11.43 -5.30 1.29
N ALA A 117 -11.34 -4.03 1.64
CA ALA A 117 -11.12 -2.93 0.71
C ALA A 117 -9.91 -2.08 1.15
N ILE A 118 -9.50 -1.15 0.28
CA ILE A 118 -8.65 -0.02 0.65
C ILE A 118 -9.58 1.08 1.13
N PHE A 119 -9.37 1.60 2.35
CA PHE A 119 -10.32 2.55 2.94
C PHE A 119 -9.63 3.67 3.72
N LEU A 120 -10.23 4.85 3.66
CA LEU A 120 -9.87 6.03 4.44
C LEU A 120 -10.38 5.88 5.87
N ASP A 121 -9.59 6.31 6.84
CA ASP A 121 -9.96 6.38 8.26
C ASP A 121 -11.32 7.08 8.43
N SER A 122 -12.19 6.52 9.25
CA SER A 122 -13.56 7.03 9.44
C SER A 122 -13.62 8.40 10.10
N ASP A 123 -12.59 8.80 10.82
CA ASP A 123 -12.46 10.10 11.48
C ASP A 123 -11.85 11.18 10.56
N ASN A 124 -11.32 10.80 9.37
CA ASN A 124 -10.88 11.77 8.37
C ASN A 124 -12.05 12.35 7.57
N ASN A 125 -11.84 13.55 7.03
CA ASN A 125 -12.77 14.14 6.05
C ASN A 125 -12.68 13.41 4.70
N ALA A 126 -13.83 13.09 4.10
CA ALA A 126 -13.93 12.34 2.85
C ALA A 126 -13.28 13.02 1.62
N ASP A 127 -13.04 14.33 1.71
CA ASP A 127 -12.37 15.16 0.70
C ASP A 127 -10.86 15.29 0.92
N PHE A 128 -10.29 14.55 1.89
CA PHE A 128 -8.88 14.61 2.26
C PHE A 128 -8.37 15.99 2.69
N SER A 129 -9.25 16.86 3.17
CA SER A 129 -8.92 18.23 3.60
C SER A 129 -8.17 18.31 4.94
N ASP A 130 -7.99 17.20 5.65
CA ASP A 130 -7.21 17.15 6.89
C ASP A 130 -5.72 17.29 6.60
N ASP A 131 -4.95 17.84 7.56
CA ASP A 131 -3.49 17.92 7.47
C ASP A 131 -2.86 16.52 7.39
N LYS A 132 -3.52 15.51 7.96
CA LYS A 132 -3.10 14.11 7.93
C LYS A 132 -4.28 13.20 7.63
N ASN A 133 -4.14 12.43 6.57
CA ASN A 133 -5.11 11.43 6.16
C ASN A 133 -4.51 10.03 6.27
N ILE A 134 -5.29 9.03 6.69
CA ILE A 134 -4.82 7.66 6.86
C ILE A 134 -5.63 6.73 5.96
N ILE A 135 -4.96 5.99 5.09
CA ILE A 135 -5.57 4.94 4.27
C ILE A 135 -5.09 3.58 4.74
N TYR A 136 -6.03 2.69 4.99
CA TYR A 136 -5.78 1.31 5.41
C TYR A 136 -6.00 0.31 4.28
N GLY A 137 -5.26 -0.79 4.34
CA GLY A 137 -5.46 -1.94 3.46
C GLY A 137 -4.79 -3.21 3.98
N HIS A 138 -5.29 -4.37 3.60
CA HIS A 138 -4.69 -5.64 4.02
C HIS A 138 -3.35 -5.93 3.32
N ASN A 139 -2.48 -6.63 4.04
CA ASN A 139 -1.27 -7.24 3.52
C ASN A 139 -1.56 -8.68 3.09
N MET A 140 -2.10 -8.87 1.88
CA MET A 140 -2.52 -10.17 1.39
C MET A 140 -1.35 -11.04 0.95
N LYS A 141 -1.41 -12.35 1.26
CA LYS A 141 -0.34 -13.31 0.91
C LYS A 141 -0.20 -13.57 -0.60
N ASP A 142 -1.26 -13.32 -1.37
CA ASP A 142 -1.28 -13.43 -2.83
C ASP A 142 -0.66 -12.22 -3.55
N GLY A 143 -0.17 -11.23 -2.79
CA GLY A 143 0.44 -10.02 -3.32
C GLY A 143 -0.53 -8.89 -3.63
N SER A 144 -1.84 -9.08 -3.38
CA SER A 144 -2.86 -8.07 -3.60
C SER A 144 -2.98 -7.07 -2.44
N MET A 145 -3.87 -6.10 -2.61
CA MET A 145 -4.12 -5.00 -1.70
C MET A 145 -2.83 -4.19 -1.39
N PHE A 146 -2.54 -3.89 -0.12
CA PHE A 146 -1.35 -3.16 0.30
C PHE A 146 -0.10 -4.03 0.52
N HIS A 147 -0.09 -5.27 0.02
CA HIS A 147 1.11 -6.10 0.09
C HIS A 147 2.33 -5.43 -0.54
N GLY A 148 2.14 -4.75 -1.66
CA GLY A 148 3.21 -4.05 -2.41
C GLY A 148 3.92 -2.95 -1.62
N LEU A 149 3.30 -2.39 -0.55
CA LEU A 149 3.95 -1.40 0.30
C LEU A 149 5.24 -1.90 0.96
N ARG A 150 5.41 -3.21 1.11
CA ARG A 150 6.63 -3.81 1.68
C ARG A 150 7.89 -3.57 0.84
N ASN A 151 7.72 -3.32 -0.46
CA ASN A 151 8.84 -3.03 -1.35
C ASN A 151 9.56 -1.72 -0.96
N PHE A 152 8.83 -0.77 -0.36
CA PHE A 152 9.37 0.51 0.10
C PHE A 152 10.23 0.41 1.38
N LEU A 153 10.39 -0.79 1.96
CA LEU A 153 11.41 -1.06 2.98
C LEU A 153 12.82 -1.17 2.38
N ASP A 154 12.93 -1.29 1.07
CA ASP A 154 14.17 -1.25 0.32
C ASP A 154 14.42 0.20 -0.15
N ASP A 155 15.55 0.77 0.25
CA ASP A 155 15.89 2.17 -0.01
C ASP A 155 16.10 2.45 -1.52
N GLU A 156 16.57 1.47 -2.31
CA GLU A 156 16.70 1.63 -3.76
C GLU A 156 15.34 1.67 -4.42
N PHE A 157 14.44 0.75 -4.03
CA PHE A 157 13.07 0.75 -4.53
C PHE A 157 12.34 2.05 -4.18
N LEU A 158 12.49 2.54 -2.94
CA LEU A 158 11.89 3.80 -2.50
C LEU A 158 12.38 4.98 -3.35
N LYS A 159 13.66 5.06 -3.66
CA LYS A 159 14.23 6.14 -4.49
C LYS A 159 13.72 6.12 -5.94
N GLU A 160 13.49 4.95 -6.51
CA GLU A 160 13.07 4.79 -7.90
C GLU A 160 11.56 4.91 -8.10
N HIS A 161 10.74 4.54 -7.09
CA HIS A 161 9.29 4.36 -7.21
C HIS A 161 8.48 5.20 -6.21
N HIS A 162 8.98 6.40 -5.85
CA HIS A 162 8.44 7.22 -4.76
C HIS A 162 7.16 8.01 -5.10
N ILE A 163 6.62 7.94 -6.29
CA ILE A 163 5.44 8.70 -6.70
C ILE A 163 4.14 7.91 -6.44
N LEU A 164 3.18 8.60 -5.83
CA LEU A 164 1.83 8.12 -5.60
C LEU A 164 0.83 9.10 -6.20
N TYR A 165 -0.15 8.58 -6.91
CA TYR A 165 -1.29 9.34 -7.45
C TYR A 165 -2.55 9.02 -6.65
N LEU A 166 -3.24 10.08 -6.19
CA LEU A 166 -4.55 10.00 -5.56
C LEU A 166 -5.54 10.79 -6.41
N TYR A 167 -6.42 10.07 -7.11
CA TYR A 167 -7.46 10.65 -7.93
C TYR A 167 -8.68 10.93 -7.06
N LEU A 168 -9.23 12.14 -7.14
CA LEU A 168 -10.38 12.59 -6.37
C LEU A 168 -11.56 12.90 -7.31
N PRO A 169 -12.81 12.66 -6.87
CA PRO A 169 -13.99 12.81 -7.74
C PRO A 169 -14.18 14.19 -8.36
N ASP A 170 -13.83 15.24 -7.63
CA ASP A 170 -14.14 16.62 -7.99
C ASP A 170 -12.88 17.52 -8.06
N GLU A 171 -11.71 17.03 -7.66
CA GLU A 171 -10.47 17.81 -7.55
C GLU A 171 -9.34 17.33 -8.47
N GLY A 172 -9.60 16.33 -9.31
CA GLY A 172 -8.60 15.81 -10.23
C GLY A 172 -7.61 14.85 -9.56
N VAL A 173 -6.33 14.99 -9.84
CA VAL A 173 -5.27 14.12 -9.30
C VAL A 173 -4.37 14.91 -8.35
N TRP A 174 -4.14 14.34 -7.16
CA TRP A 174 -3.13 14.83 -6.24
C TRP A 174 -1.91 13.92 -6.32
N ILE A 175 -0.73 14.53 -6.34
CA ILE A 175 0.54 13.83 -6.39
C ILE A 175 1.16 13.86 -5.00
N PHE A 176 1.60 12.69 -4.54
CA PHE A 176 2.33 12.54 -3.28
C PHE A 176 3.69 11.92 -3.55
N VAL A 177 4.68 12.31 -2.75
CA VAL A 177 6.00 11.66 -2.70
C VAL A 177 6.06 10.79 -1.47
N ILE A 178 6.40 9.52 -1.66
CA ILE A 178 6.66 8.58 -0.58
C ILE A 178 8.02 8.92 0.02
N VAL A 179 8.05 9.37 1.27
CA VAL A 179 9.27 9.85 1.93
C VAL A 179 9.84 8.85 2.93
N LYS A 180 9.00 7.94 3.44
CA LYS A 180 9.44 7.00 4.50
C LYS A 180 8.58 5.75 4.53
N CYS A 181 9.20 4.60 4.81
CA CYS A 181 8.51 3.34 5.07
C CYS A 181 9.16 2.61 6.25
N GLU A 182 8.40 2.28 7.28
CA GLU A 182 8.89 1.52 8.43
C GLU A 182 7.79 0.75 9.15
N TYR A 183 8.17 -0.20 10.01
CA TYR A 183 7.26 -0.82 10.95
C TYR A 183 7.14 0.03 12.23
N THR A 184 5.93 0.39 12.60
CA THR A 184 5.61 1.12 13.83
C THR A 184 4.65 0.33 14.72
N ALA A 185 4.47 0.73 15.97
CA ALA A 185 3.48 0.15 16.87
C ALA A 185 2.06 0.38 16.32
N ALA A 186 1.20 -0.61 16.45
CA ALA A 186 -0.17 -0.53 15.91
C ALA A 186 -1.05 0.55 16.59
N ASP A 187 -0.69 0.94 17.80
CA ASP A 187 -1.30 2.00 18.61
C ASP A 187 -0.37 3.20 18.82
N GLY A 188 0.63 3.35 17.94
CA GLY A 188 1.65 4.40 18.04
C GLY A 188 1.17 5.77 17.57
N ASP A 189 1.96 6.80 17.89
CA ASP A 189 1.69 8.21 17.54
C ASP A 189 1.54 8.47 16.03
N ALA A 190 2.07 7.57 15.19
CA ALA A 190 1.92 7.63 13.74
C ALA A 190 0.45 7.68 13.30
N PHE A 191 -0.46 7.06 14.07
CA PHE A 191 -1.89 6.94 13.75
C PHE A 191 -2.75 7.98 14.48
N LEU A 192 -2.15 8.95 15.19
CA LEU A 192 -2.91 10.04 15.80
C LEU A 192 -3.33 11.04 14.72
N LEU A 193 -4.63 11.29 14.63
CA LEU A 193 -5.21 12.35 13.80
C LEU A 193 -5.20 13.69 14.54
N GLY A 194 -5.35 14.80 13.78
CA GLY A 194 -5.37 16.15 14.34
C GLY A 194 -4.01 16.67 14.78
N THR A 195 -2.92 16.00 14.41
CA THR A 195 -1.55 16.56 14.50
C THR A 195 -1.40 17.62 13.41
N GLN A 196 -0.79 18.77 13.75
CA GLN A 196 -0.41 19.75 12.73
C GLN A 196 0.84 19.24 12.02
N GLU A 197 0.68 18.96 10.72
CA GLU A 197 1.81 18.61 9.85
C GLU A 197 2.27 19.87 9.11
N GLU A 198 3.55 20.00 8.85
CA GLU A 198 4.11 21.14 8.08
C GLU A 198 3.68 21.08 6.61
N VAL A 199 3.48 19.87 6.11
CA VAL A 199 2.99 19.58 4.74
C VAL A 199 1.83 18.58 4.86
N PRO A 200 0.75 18.73 4.05
CA PRO A 200 -0.33 17.75 4.04
C PRO A 200 0.19 16.34 3.80
N THR A 201 -0.10 15.44 4.73
CA THR A 201 0.47 14.09 4.79
C THR A 201 -0.59 13.03 4.52
N LEU A 202 -0.23 12.03 3.72
CA LEU A 202 -1.00 10.81 3.53
C LEU A 202 -0.21 9.65 4.13
N LEU A 203 -0.81 8.95 5.10
CA LEU A 203 -0.24 7.76 5.71
C LEU A 203 -0.93 6.51 5.14
N LEU A 204 -0.17 5.62 4.50
CA LEU A 204 -0.67 4.31 4.11
C LEU A 204 -0.29 3.28 5.16
N SER A 205 -1.26 2.47 5.57
CA SER A 205 -1.05 1.49 6.64
C SER A 205 -1.57 0.10 6.30
N THR A 206 -0.79 -0.91 6.65
CA THR A 206 -1.19 -2.31 6.55
C THR A 206 -0.70 -3.13 7.72
N CYS A 207 -1.39 -4.26 7.98
CA CYS A 207 -1.00 -5.16 9.04
C CYS A 207 0.42 -5.72 8.81
N GLY A 208 1.27 -5.65 9.86
CA GLY A 208 2.55 -6.32 9.89
C GLY A 208 2.41 -7.84 10.05
N THR A 209 3.53 -8.55 9.99
CA THR A 209 3.57 -10.00 10.33
C THR A 209 3.32 -10.25 11.82
N ASP A 210 3.60 -9.26 12.65
CA ASP A 210 3.28 -9.19 14.08
C ASP A 210 2.05 -8.29 14.26
N ALA A 211 1.01 -8.80 14.95
CA ALA A 211 -0.24 -8.06 15.18
C ALA A 211 -0.06 -6.76 15.98
N SER A 212 1.04 -6.64 16.76
CA SER A 212 1.39 -5.42 17.49
C SER A 212 2.02 -4.33 16.62
N LYS A 213 2.31 -4.63 15.34
CA LYS A 213 2.99 -3.72 14.43
C LYS A 213 2.17 -3.50 13.16
N ARG A 214 2.30 -2.30 12.61
CA ARG A 214 1.81 -1.90 11.30
C ARG A 214 2.98 -1.47 10.43
N LEU A 215 2.93 -1.81 9.14
CA LEU A 215 3.75 -1.14 8.16
C LEU A 215 3.10 0.20 7.88
N ALA A 216 3.86 1.26 8.02
CA ALA A 216 3.43 2.62 7.77
C ALA A 216 4.31 3.22 6.67
N VAL A 217 3.67 3.89 5.71
CA VAL A 217 4.32 4.57 4.59
C VAL A 217 3.84 6.02 4.60
N TRP A 218 4.76 6.95 4.83
CA TRP A 218 4.49 8.38 4.86
C TRP A 218 4.66 8.96 3.46
N CYS A 219 3.66 9.73 3.05
CA CYS A 219 3.64 10.39 1.76
C CYS A 219 3.32 11.88 1.97
N GLU A 220 4.09 12.76 1.36
CA GLU A 220 3.92 14.21 1.42
C GLU A 220 3.30 14.71 0.12
N ARG A 221 2.31 15.59 0.23
CA ARG A 221 1.65 16.16 -0.94
C ARG A 221 2.57 17.15 -1.64
N GLN A 222 2.69 16.99 -2.96
CA GLN A 222 3.38 17.98 -3.79
C GLN A 222 2.41 19.10 -4.18
N GLU A 223 2.80 20.34 -3.96
CA GLU A 223 2.08 21.48 -4.51
C GLU A 223 2.43 21.64 -5.99
N GLU A 224 1.41 21.76 -6.86
CA GLU A 224 1.65 22.13 -8.25
C GLU A 224 2.20 23.55 -8.35
N LYS A 225 3.51 23.71 -8.43
CA LYS A 225 4.15 24.95 -8.84
C LYS A 225 4.31 24.99 -10.35
N GLY A 226 3.25 25.45 -11.04
CA GLY A 226 3.37 25.90 -12.44
C GLY A 226 3.84 24.84 -13.45
N GLY A 227 3.31 23.62 -13.43
CA GLY A 227 3.50 22.65 -14.51
C GLY A 227 4.89 21.99 -14.62
N GLN A 228 5.75 22.15 -13.63
CA GLN A 228 7.01 21.40 -13.50
C GLN A 228 7.15 20.90 -12.05
N ILE A 229 7.40 19.59 -11.90
CA ILE A 229 7.79 19.00 -10.61
C ILE A 229 9.25 19.41 -10.42
N GLU A 230 9.51 20.44 -9.61
CA GLU A 230 10.86 20.75 -9.15
C GLU A 230 11.24 19.76 -8.05
N TYR A 231 12.05 18.79 -8.39
CA TYR A 231 12.80 18.04 -7.39
C TYR A 231 13.82 19.00 -6.78
N SER A 232 13.75 19.26 -5.48
CA SER A 232 14.79 19.99 -4.78
C SER A 232 16.02 19.07 -4.67
N ASP A 233 17.02 19.31 -5.50
CA ASP A 233 18.33 18.63 -5.45
C ASP A 233 19.11 18.93 -4.13
N GLU A 234 18.53 19.62 -3.16
CA GLU A 234 19.17 20.01 -1.92
C GLU A 234 19.45 18.84 -0.95
N GLU A 235 18.81 17.68 -1.13
CA GLU A 235 19.11 16.51 -0.27
C GLU A 235 20.23 15.61 -0.81
N ALA A 236 20.69 15.82 -2.03
CA ALA A 236 21.81 15.05 -2.61
C ALA A 236 23.20 15.54 -2.13
N GLU A 237 23.32 16.79 -1.66
CA GLU A 237 24.63 17.33 -1.23
C GLU A 237 25.03 16.98 0.21
N VAL A 238 24.13 16.46 1.05
CA VAL A 238 24.47 16.11 2.45
C VAL A 238 25.19 14.77 2.56
N GLN A 239 25.13 13.94 1.54
CA GLN A 239 25.73 12.59 1.57
C GLN A 239 27.15 12.52 1.00
N GLU A 240 27.60 13.50 0.19
CA GLU A 240 29.00 13.56 -0.28
C GLU A 240 29.99 14.18 0.72
N ALA A 241 29.51 14.90 1.74
CA ALA A 241 30.38 15.49 2.76
C ALA A 241 30.77 14.53 3.89
N GLY A 242 30.26 13.30 3.92
CA GLY A 242 30.52 12.28 4.94
C GLY A 242 31.72 11.36 4.65
N ASP A 243 32.14 11.25 3.40
CA ASP A 243 33.17 10.26 3.01
C ASP A 243 34.61 10.80 2.97
N ASP A 244 34.83 12.09 3.15
CA ASP A 244 36.19 12.69 3.10
C ASP A 244 36.93 12.79 4.46
N LEU A 245 36.38 12.19 5.54
CA LEU A 245 37.01 12.28 6.89
C LEU A 245 37.50 10.93 7.44
N ALA A 246 37.69 9.91 6.63
CA ALA A 246 38.14 8.58 7.07
C ALA A 246 39.49 8.15 6.45
N PHE A 247 40.41 9.09 6.20
CA PHE A 247 41.77 8.72 5.78
C PHE A 247 42.85 9.63 6.41
N LEU A 248 43.05 9.55 7.71
CA LEU A 248 44.33 9.96 8.34
C LEU A 248 44.62 9.07 9.52
N ASP A 249 45.71 8.35 9.30
CA ASP A 249 46.70 7.84 10.25
C ASP A 249 46.36 6.66 11.17
N GLY A 250 46.95 5.57 10.71
CA GLY A 250 47.26 4.41 11.52
C GLY A 250 48.33 4.72 12.57
N GLU A 251 48.15 4.16 13.73
CA GLU A 251 49.28 3.70 14.55
C GLU A 251 48.86 2.42 15.28
N PHE A 252 49.61 1.38 14.94
CA PHE A 252 49.62 0.10 15.62
C PHE A 252 50.23 0.29 17.01
N VAL A 253 49.49 -0.05 18.06
CA VAL A 253 50.09 -0.39 19.37
C VAL A 253 49.57 -1.73 19.81
N GLU A 254 50.42 -2.75 19.63
CA GLU A 254 50.37 -3.99 20.41
C GLU A 254 50.53 -3.66 21.89
N ASN A 255 49.68 -4.21 22.73
CA ASN A 255 50.05 -4.58 24.09
C ASN A 255 49.15 -5.71 24.62
N GLU A 256 49.79 -6.88 24.65
CA GLU A 256 49.96 -7.86 25.73
C GLU A 256 48.76 -8.15 26.66
N THR A 257 48.47 -9.42 26.62
CA THR A 257 47.85 -10.32 27.60
C THR A 257 48.06 -9.98 29.06
N HIS A 258 47.02 -10.01 29.87
CA HIS A 258 47.08 -10.56 31.22
C HIS A 258 45.74 -11.25 31.58
N ASP A 259 45.86 -12.56 31.81
CA ASP A 259 44.99 -13.37 32.63
C ASP A 259 44.75 -12.78 34.00
N PHE A 260 43.53 -12.93 34.54
CA PHE A 260 43.32 -13.42 35.92
C PHE A 260 41.81 -13.64 36.21
N ILE A 261 41.52 -14.98 36.49
CA ILE A 261 40.53 -15.59 37.36
C ILE A 261 39.08 -15.51 36.88
#